data_36b473e357d52532a95b23bbef594d66
#
_entry.id   36b473e357d52532a95b23bbef594d66
#
_cell.length_a   1.000
_cell.length_b   1.000
_cell.length_c   1.000
_cell.angle_alpha   90.00
_cell.angle_beta   90.00
_cell.angle_gamma   90.00
#
_symmetry.space_group_name_H-M   'P 1'
#
loop_
_entity.id
_entity.type
_entity.pdbx_description
1 polymer ?
#
loop_
_entity_poly.entity_id
_entity_poly.type
_entity_poly.pdbx_seq_one_letter_code
_entity_poly.pdbx_strand_id
1 'polypeptide(L)'
;MSTHYNFVAVAMLIIGLLAHGQPIESQAQDDSTRISDLERQIEAITRDLEALTLGTEVVNPAQRGAFGMAPAAGKVYTINQGVSIGGYGEVLYQTYAGAKENGDPSGKAAKLDAYRGIIYVGYKFNDRILFNSEIEIEHGSTGLAGSASLEFAYLDYKLTDNFGLRAGLLLVPVGITNEVHEPPVWLGTTRPLTENKIIPTTWRESGFGIFGETEAFSYRAYLVNSLDGVGGGSSGASGFSSSGLRGGRQKGSKAVAENFSAVGRIDYTGTPGLMIGTSFYTGDQGHNRELNGRKVSIGTNIWEAHFKYQARGFDFQALTALASVTNADDLNELKGLSGSGSVGEKLSGWYAQVGYDLLWSSASEQQLLPYFRYETVNTQAEVPSGYSSSGSKDSNVTAIGMAWKPIGNTVLKMDYQMHSNASSSGINQFNVAMGWLF
;
A
#
# COMPACT_ATOMS: atom_id res chain seq x y z
N MET A 1 -5.15 35.34 0.74
CA MET A 1 -5.92 36.59 1.00
C MET A 1 -7.34 36.23 1.43
N SER A 2 -7.54 35.51 2.53
CA SER A 2 -8.91 35.24 3.04
C SER A 2 -8.98 34.93 4.55
N THR A 3 -7.97 35.29 5.32
CA THR A 3 -7.92 35.02 6.78
C THR A 3 -8.32 36.22 7.65
N HIS A 4 -8.72 37.34 7.07
CA HIS A 4 -9.07 38.54 7.80
C HIS A 4 -10.58 38.79 8.03
N TYR A 5 -11.46 38.01 7.43
CA TYR A 5 -12.92 38.26 7.53
C TYR A 5 -13.60 37.62 8.75
N ASN A 6 -12.99 36.62 9.37
CA ASN A 6 -13.61 35.96 10.53
C ASN A 6 -13.36 36.65 11.87
N PHE A 7 -12.37 37.53 11.97
CA PHE A 7 -12.10 38.28 13.21
C PHE A 7 -12.96 39.54 13.39
N VAL A 8 -13.44 40.11 12.27
CA VAL A 8 -14.27 41.32 12.31
C VAL A 8 -15.73 41.00 12.68
N ALA A 9 -16.22 39.79 12.35
CA ALA A 9 -17.58 39.36 12.70
C ALA A 9 -17.75 39.12 14.22
N VAL A 10 -16.70 38.67 14.90
CA VAL A 10 -16.73 38.47 16.35
C VAL A 10 -16.59 39.79 17.12
N ALA A 11 -15.88 40.79 16.60
CA ALA A 11 -15.70 42.09 17.25
C ALA A 11 -16.94 43.01 17.15
N MET A 12 -17.76 42.86 16.09
CA MET A 12 -18.97 43.70 15.97
C MET A 12 -20.17 43.19 16.77
N LEU A 13 -20.14 41.98 17.30
CA LEU A 13 -21.22 41.47 18.17
C LEU A 13 -21.10 42.00 19.63
N ILE A 14 -19.95 42.56 20.02
CA ILE A 14 -19.68 43.03 21.38
C ILE A 14 -20.04 44.51 21.55
N ILE A 15 -20.14 45.31 20.49
CA ILE A 15 -20.37 46.77 20.58
C ILE A 15 -21.86 47.18 20.49
N GLY A 16 -22.74 46.26 20.10
CA GLY A 16 -24.19 46.54 19.96
C GLY A 16 -25.02 46.54 21.25
N LEU A 17 -24.43 46.33 22.44
CA LEU A 17 -25.14 45.99 23.70
C LEU A 17 -25.13 47.09 24.77
N LEU A 18 -24.79 48.34 24.46
CA LEU A 18 -24.69 49.41 25.47
C LEU A 18 -25.68 50.56 25.33
N ALA A 19 -26.85 50.39 24.81
CA ALA A 19 -27.84 51.44 24.81
C ALA A 19 -29.29 50.89 24.91
N HIS A 20 -29.77 50.63 26.14
CA HIS A 20 -31.19 50.79 26.53
C HIS A 20 -31.33 50.47 28.03
N GLY A 21 -31.54 51.50 28.86
CA GLY A 21 -31.76 51.35 30.29
C GLY A 21 -33.16 50.82 30.59
N GLN A 22 -33.20 49.72 31.27
CA GLN A 22 -34.39 49.13 31.94
C GLN A 22 -33.96 48.75 33.40
N PRO A 23 -34.92 48.62 34.35
CA PRO A 23 -34.58 48.52 35.76
C PRO A 23 -33.76 47.29 36.13
N ILE A 24 -32.80 47.48 37.03
CA ILE A 24 -31.64 46.63 37.34
C ILE A 24 -31.99 45.19 37.82
N GLU A 25 -33.19 44.92 38.36
CA GLU A 25 -33.53 43.58 38.87
C GLU A 25 -34.00 42.58 37.76
N SER A 26 -34.67 43.06 36.70
CA SER A 26 -35.04 42.20 35.57
C SER A 26 -33.89 41.93 34.63
N GLN A 27 -32.89 42.81 34.56
CA GLN A 27 -31.67 42.62 33.80
C GLN A 27 -30.74 41.54 34.39
N ALA A 28 -30.58 41.50 35.73
CA ALA A 28 -29.70 40.51 36.37
C ALA A 28 -30.20 39.08 36.22
N GLN A 29 -31.48 38.83 36.11
CA GLN A 29 -32.08 37.51 35.90
C GLN A 29 -32.04 37.09 34.42
N ASP A 30 -32.16 38.04 33.51
CA ASP A 30 -31.98 37.83 32.06
C ASP A 30 -30.49 37.58 31.70
N ASP A 31 -29.58 38.33 32.33
CA ASP A 31 -28.16 38.15 32.16
C ASP A 31 -27.64 36.81 32.73
N SER A 32 -28.17 36.33 33.87
CA SER A 32 -27.87 35.01 34.41
C SER A 32 -28.32 33.86 33.47
N THR A 33 -29.46 33.99 32.89
CA THR A 33 -29.97 32.99 31.91
C THR A 33 -29.16 33.03 30.63
N ARG A 34 -28.78 34.21 30.19
CA ARG A 34 -27.94 34.41 29.01
C ARG A 34 -26.50 33.89 29.21
N ILE A 35 -25.93 34.10 30.40
CA ILE A 35 -24.62 33.56 30.76
C ILE A 35 -24.66 32.03 30.77
N SER A 36 -25.69 31.39 31.33
CA SER A 36 -25.84 29.95 31.35
C SER A 36 -26.07 29.34 29.94
N ASP A 37 -26.72 30.08 29.04
CA ASP A 37 -26.87 29.66 27.64
C ASP A 37 -25.59 29.83 26.84
N LEU A 38 -24.80 30.89 27.10
CA LEU A 38 -23.47 31.08 26.53
C LEU A 38 -22.46 30.01 27.01
N GLU A 39 -22.51 29.69 28.30
CA GLU A 39 -21.68 28.62 28.89
C GLU A 39 -22.01 27.25 28.22
N ARG A 40 -23.30 26.98 28.03
CA ARG A 40 -23.76 25.75 27.32
C ARG A 40 -23.35 25.72 25.87
N GLN A 41 -23.36 26.88 25.18
CA GLN A 41 -22.88 27.01 23.81
C GLN A 41 -21.36 26.85 23.71
N ILE A 42 -20.61 27.43 24.68
CA ILE A 42 -19.17 27.27 24.79
C ILE A 42 -18.81 25.79 25.05
N GLU A 43 -19.51 25.14 25.98
CA GLU A 43 -19.32 23.70 26.22
C GLU A 43 -19.64 22.84 25.00
N ALA A 44 -20.68 23.18 24.24
CA ALA A 44 -21.00 22.48 22.99
C ALA A 44 -19.94 22.72 21.93
N ILE A 45 -19.50 23.97 21.73
CA ILE A 45 -18.43 24.32 20.80
C ILE A 45 -17.08 23.70 21.25
N THR A 46 -16.81 23.68 22.56
CA THR A 46 -15.60 23.03 23.08
C THR A 46 -15.65 21.53 22.85
N ARG A 47 -16.78 20.88 23.06
CA ARG A 47 -16.98 19.46 22.75
C ARG A 47 -16.87 19.19 21.25
N ASP A 48 -17.43 20.05 20.40
CA ASP A 48 -17.30 19.93 18.96
C ASP A 48 -15.87 20.21 18.47
N LEU A 49 -15.16 21.14 19.11
CA LEU A 49 -13.74 21.39 18.89
C LEU A 49 -12.87 20.21 19.39
N GLU A 50 -13.20 19.63 20.52
CA GLU A 50 -12.53 18.42 21.04
C GLU A 50 -12.85 17.19 20.16
N ALA A 51 -14.05 17.09 19.61
CA ALA A 51 -14.42 16.09 18.60
C ALA A 51 -13.77 16.36 17.22
N LEU A 52 -13.50 17.62 16.91
CA LEU A 52 -12.68 18.07 15.77
C LEU A 52 -11.19 18.03 16.06
N THR A 53 -10.76 17.69 17.28
CA THR A 53 -9.35 17.48 17.58
C THR A 53 -8.90 16.27 16.79
N LEU A 54 -8.26 16.54 15.68
CA LEU A 54 -7.74 15.63 14.70
C LEU A 54 -7.05 14.44 15.38
N GLY A 55 -7.78 13.30 15.38
CA GLY A 55 -7.14 12.02 15.50
C GLY A 55 -6.49 11.69 16.83
N THR A 56 -7.22 11.79 17.95
CA THR A 56 -6.79 11.16 19.22
C THR A 56 -6.91 9.63 19.19
N GLU A 57 -7.56 9.04 18.21
CA GLU A 57 -7.52 7.59 18.02
C GLU A 57 -6.14 7.16 17.52
N VAL A 58 -5.38 6.60 18.43
CA VAL A 58 -4.11 5.94 18.11
C VAL A 58 -4.42 4.72 17.23
N VAL A 59 -3.85 4.70 16.02
CA VAL A 59 -3.96 3.54 15.15
C VAL A 59 -3.36 2.34 15.85
N ASN A 60 -4.14 1.26 15.99
CA ASN A 60 -3.65 0.00 16.53
C ASN A 60 -3.17 -0.91 15.39
N PRO A 61 -1.87 -1.08 15.19
CA PRO A 61 -1.33 -1.89 14.10
C PRO A 61 -1.60 -3.39 14.26
N ALA A 62 -2.03 -3.84 15.44
CA ALA A 62 -2.48 -5.21 15.65
C ALA A 62 -3.91 -5.44 15.16
N GLN A 63 -4.68 -4.38 14.94
CA GLN A 63 -6.00 -4.48 14.35
C GLN A 63 -5.88 -4.55 12.82
N ARG A 64 -6.70 -5.38 12.23
CA ARG A 64 -6.87 -5.39 10.79
C ARG A 64 -7.58 -4.12 10.34
N GLY A 65 -7.07 -3.46 9.32
CA GLY A 65 -7.77 -2.35 8.69
C GLY A 65 -9.04 -2.80 7.97
N ALA A 66 -9.98 -1.89 7.79
CA ALA A 66 -11.27 -2.17 7.17
C ALA A 66 -11.13 -2.35 5.64
N PHE A 67 -11.94 -3.22 5.08
CA PHE A 67 -12.11 -3.41 3.62
C PHE A 67 -10.79 -3.64 2.87
N GLY A 68 -9.86 -4.41 3.49
CA GLY A 68 -8.56 -4.76 2.93
C GLY A 68 -7.48 -3.69 3.06
N MET A 69 -7.79 -2.52 3.58
CA MET A 69 -6.80 -1.47 3.81
C MET A 69 -5.93 -1.77 5.04
N ALA A 70 -4.72 -1.22 5.04
CA ALA A 70 -3.84 -1.25 6.21
C ALA A 70 -4.42 -0.43 7.38
N PRO A 71 -3.99 -0.65 8.63
CA PRO A 71 -4.58 -0.01 9.81
C PRO A 71 -4.68 1.53 9.73
N ALA A 72 -3.60 2.23 9.35
CA ALA A 72 -3.65 3.69 9.25
C ALA A 72 -4.40 4.17 8.00
N ALA A 73 -4.25 3.47 6.87
CA ALA A 73 -5.00 3.73 5.64
C ALA A 73 -6.52 3.52 5.85
N GLY A 74 -6.89 2.57 6.70
CA GLY A 74 -8.28 2.24 7.03
C GLY A 74 -8.95 3.15 8.08
N LYS A 75 -8.21 4.07 8.72
CA LYS A 75 -8.71 4.93 9.80
C LYS A 75 -9.96 5.72 9.44
N VAL A 76 -10.10 6.15 8.18
CA VAL A 76 -11.28 6.89 7.71
C VAL A 76 -12.61 6.12 7.87
N TYR A 77 -12.56 4.78 7.92
CA TYR A 77 -13.77 3.95 8.11
C TYR A 77 -14.24 3.93 9.56
N THR A 78 -13.35 4.23 10.52
CA THR A 78 -13.66 4.15 11.97
C THR A 78 -14.16 5.46 12.54
N ILE A 79 -13.90 6.60 11.90
CA ILE A 79 -14.41 7.90 12.34
C ILE A 79 -15.91 8.05 12.07
N ASN A 80 -16.58 8.90 12.85
CA ASN A 80 -18.02 9.15 12.66
C ASN A 80 -18.30 9.97 11.40
N GLN A 81 -17.63 11.11 11.23
CA GLN A 81 -17.79 12.01 10.08
C GLN A 81 -16.59 12.99 10.03
N GLY A 82 -16.30 13.55 8.85
CA GLY A 82 -15.30 14.60 8.69
C GLY A 82 -13.94 14.07 8.23
N VAL A 83 -12.88 14.77 8.60
CA VAL A 83 -11.51 14.51 8.16
C VAL A 83 -10.86 13.41 8.97
N SER A 84 -10.20 12.49 8.28
CA SER A 84 -9.28 11.50 8.86
C SER A 84 -7.87 11.77 8.35
N ILE A 85 -6.91 11.85 9.25
CA ILE A 85 -5.48 11.96 8.91
C ILE A 85 -4.74 10.81 9.60
N GLY A 86 -3.90 10.14 8.84
CA GLY A 86 -2.97 9.12 9.29
C GLY A 86 -1.73 9.13 8.42
N GLY A 87 -0.82 8.23 8.67
CA GLY A 87 0.36 8.12 7.82
C GLY A 87 1.42 7.21 8.41
N TYR A 88 2.52 7.08 7.69
CA TYR A 88 3.70 6.37 8.15
C TYR A 88 4.97 6.92 7.51
N GLY A 89 6.09 6.59 8.10
CA GLY A 89 7.40 6.86 7.50
C GLY A 89 8.34 5.69 7.68
N GLU A 90 9.34 5.65 6.80
CA GLU A 90 10.38 4.61 6.82
C GLU A 90 11.72 5.19 6.42
N VAL A 91 12.76 4.85 7.20
CA VAL A 91 14.17 5.12 6.87
C VAL A 91 14.87 3.78 6.76
N LEU A 92 15.67 3.60 5.71
CA LEU A 92 16.30 2.33 5.37
C LEU A 92 17.82 2.52 5.13
N TYR A 93 18.62 1.78 5.88
CA TYR A 93 20.03 1.57 5.60
C TYR A 93 20.24 0.21 4.95
N GLN A 94 20.99 0.16 3.86
CA GLN A 94 21.37 -1.07 3.17
C GLN A 94 22.86 -1.10 2.89
N THR A 95 23.51 -2.21 3.19
CA THR A 95 24.89 -2.48 2.77
C THR A 95 24.97 -3.85 2.13
N TYR A 96 25.94 -4.03 1.26
CA TYR A 96 26.03 -5.17 0.37
C TYR A 96 27.39 -5.87 0.53
N ALA A 97 27.42 -7.17 0.30
CA ALA A 97 28.68 -7.91 0.18
C ALA A 97 29.56 -7.31 -0.91
N GLY A 98 30.86 -7.27 -0.69
CA GLY A 98 31.83 -6.76 -1.67
C GLY A 98 31.93 -7.61 -2.93
N ALA A 99 31.56 -8.90 -2.84
CA ALA A 99 31.57 -9.85 -3.95
C ALA A 99 30.22 -10.50 -4.15
N LYS A 100 29.93 -10.90 -5.39
CA LYS A 100 28.86 -11.82 -5.79
C LYS A 100 29.18 -13.25 -5.38
N GLU A 101 28.21 -14.17 -5.51
CA GLU A 101 28.40 -15.61 -5.27
C GLU A 101 29.58 -16.21 -6.06
N ASN A 102 29.79 -15.78 -7.31
CA ASN A 102 30.85 -16.25 -8.18
C ASN A 102 32.22 -15.62 -7.90
N GLY A 103 32.32 -14.74 -6.89
CA GLY A 103 33.56 -14.04 -6.54
C GLY A 103 33.79 -12.71 -7.26
N ASP A 104 33.02 -12.38 -8.28
CA ASP A 104 33.15 -11.09 -8.95
C ASP A 104 32.80 -9.92 -8.00
N PRO A 105 33.42 -8.74 -8.20
CA PRO A 105 33.04 -7.55 -7.44
C PRO A 105 31.52 -7.25 -7.56
N SER A 106 30.88 -6.94 -6.44
CA SER A 106 29.44 -6.63 -6.43
C SER A 106 29.13 -5.28 -7.08
N GLY A 107 30.03 -4.32 -7.02
CA GLY A 107 29.85 -2.97 -7.53
C GLY A 107 28.76 -2.17 -6.79
N LYS A 108 28.30 -2.65 -5.62
CA LYS A 108 27.24 -2.01 -4.83
C LYS A 108 27.84 -1.15 -3.72
N ALA A 109 27.29 0.06 -3.55
CA ALA A 109 27.61 0.94 -2.43
C ALA A 109 26.51 0.87 -1.37
N ALA A 110 26.88 1.06 -0.11
CA ALA A 110 25.90 1.21 0.97
C ALA A 110 25.08 2.47 0.77
N LYS A 111 23.82 2.44 1.24
CA LYS A 111 22.85 3.53 1.12
C LYS A 111 22.15 3.76 2.46
N LEU A 112 21.89 5.02 2.77
CA LEU A 112 20.97 5.44 3.82
C LEU A 112 19.91 6.31 3.15
N ASP A 113 18.67 5.94 3.30
CA ASP A 113 17.57 6.48 2.51
C ASP A 113 16.39 6.84 3.43
N ALA A 114 15.92 8.10 3.34
CA ALA A 114 14.58 8.46 3.81
C ALA A 114 13.58 7.85 2.84
N TYR A 115 13.34 6.54 2.99
CA TYR A 115 12.78 5.69 1.96
C TYR A 115 11.39 6.13 1.53
N ARG A 116 10.54 6.45 2.51
CA ARG A 116 9.22 7.02 2.23
C ARG A 116 8.64 7.80 3.41
N GLY A 117 7.85 8.81 3.07
CA GLY A 117 6.96 9.53 3.98
C GLY A 117 5.57 9.56 3.36
N ILE A 118 4.59 9.04 4.09
CA ILE A 118 3.21 8.82 3.62
C ILE A 118 2.26 9.61 4.50
N ILE A 119 1.29 10.26 3.86
CA ILE A 119 0.15 10.89 4.52
C ILE A 119 -1.13 10.32 3.91
N TYR A 120 -1.97 9.74 4.76
CA TYR A 120 -3.35 9.40 4.43
C TYR A 120 -4.25 10.59 4.73
N VAL A 121 -5.05 10.99 3.76
CA VAL A 121 -6.09 11.99 3.93
C VAL A 121 -7.41 11.38 3.49
N GLY A 122 -8.31 11.21 4.44
CA GLY A 122 -9.66 10.73 4.20
C GLY A 122 -10.70 11.75 4.59
N TYR A 123 -11.89 11.63 4.03
CA TYR A 123 -13.06 12.42 4.43
C TYR A 123 -14.31 11.55 4.38
N LYS A 124 -14.96 11.38 5.53
CA LYS A 124 -16.24 10.69 5.63
C LYS A 124 -17.36 11.69 5.52
N PHE A 125 -18.03 11.74 4.37
CA PHE A 125 -19.14 12.67 4.11
C PHE A 125 -20.38 12.32 4.93
N ASN A 126 -20.64 11.03 5.06
CA ASN A 126 -21.71 10.42 5.87
C ASN A 126 -21.43 8.91 6.02
N ASP A 127 -22.35 8.16 6.62
CA ASP A 127 -22.18 6.72 6.85
C ASP A 127 -22.03 5.87 5.58
N ARG A 128 -22.39 6.41 4.41
CA ARG A 128 -22.36 5.70 3.13
C ARG A 128 -21.25 6.17 2.19
N ILE A 129 -20.86 7.43 2.25
CA ILE A 129 -19.93 8.03 1.27
C ILE A 129 -18.68 8.48 1.99
N LEU A 130 -17.55 8.02 1.50
CA LEU A 130 -16.27 8.50 1.96
C LEU A 130 -15.27 8.64 0.80
N PHE A 131 -14.33 9.54 0.98
CA PHE A 131 -13.10 9.69 0.20
C PHE A 131 -11.93 9.15 1.00
N ASN A 132 -10.98 8.49 0.35
CA ASN A 132 -9.72 8.08 0.95
C ASN A 132 -8.56 8.26 -0.03
N SER A 133 -7.41 8.71 0.45
CA SER A 133 -6.22 8.91 -0.38
C SER A 133 -4.94 8.67 0.38
N GLU A 134 -3.90 8.32 -0.36
CA GLU A 134 -2.52 8.18 0.09
C GLU A 134 -1.60 9.06 -0.76
N ILE A 135 -0.88 9.95 -0.10
CA ILE A 135 0.14 10.81 -0.69
C ILE A 135 1.51 10.30 -0.25
N GLU A 136 2.32 9.86 -1.20
CA GLU A 136 3.66 9.33 -0.97
C GLU A 136 4.73 10.33 -1.41
N ILE A 137 5.76 10.50 -0.58
CA ILE A 137 7.03 11.13 -0.93
C ILE A 137 8.12 10.07 -0.76
N GLU A 138 8.72 9.64 -1.87
CA GLU A 138 9.82 8.66 -1.86
C GLU A 138 11.18 9.36 -1.86
N HIS A 139 12.18 8.75 -1.21
CA HIS A 139 13.58 9.16 -1.17
C HIS A 139 13.81 10.58 -0.65
N GLY A 140 12.92 11.05 0.26
CA GLY A 140 13.05 12.35 0.93
C GLY A 140 13.02 13.58 -0.01
N SER A 141 12.69 13.42 -1.29
CA SER A 141 12.78 14.48 -2.29
C SER A 141 11.84 14.24 -3.47
N THR A 142 11.42 15.32 -4.12
CA THR A 142 10.74 15.30 -5.43
C THR A 142 11.71 15.50 -6.60
N GLY A 143 13.01 15.54 -6.34
CA GLY A 143 14.06 15.75 -7.33
C GLY A 143 14.60 14.46 -7.96
N LEU A 144 15.89 14.46 -8.34
CA LEU A 144 16.55 13.43 -9.16
C LEU A 144 16.38 11.97 -8.70
N ALA A 145 16.26 11.70 -7.40
CA ALA A 145 16.16 10.36 -6.86
C ALA A 145 14.81 10.05 -6.22
N GLY A 146 13.95 11.05 -6.03
CA GLY A 146 12.68 10.93 -5.34
C GLY A 146 11.48 11.27 -6.22
N SER A 147 10.31 10.98 -5.68
CA SER A 147 9.04 11.29 -6.34
C SER A 147 7.99 11.68 -5.30
N ALA A 148 7.00 12.46 -5.72
CA ALA A 148 5.75 12.64 -4.98
C ALA A 148 4.61 12.11 -5.86
N SER A 149 3.76 11.27 -5.30
CA SER A 149 2.67 10.64 -6.04
C SER A 149 1.48 10.32 -5.17
N LEU A 150 0.32 10.11 -5.81
CA LEU A 150 -0.82 9.45 -5.17
C LEU A 150 -0.64 7.94 -5.31
N GLU A 151 -0.66 7.21 -4.19
CA GLU A 151 -0.71 5.75 -4.20
C GLU A 151 -2.13 5.24 -4.41
N PHE A 152 -3.11 5.91 -3.82
CA PHE A 152 -4.52 5.75 -4.14
C PHE A 152 -5.29 7.06 -3.87
N ALA A 153 -6.43 7.20 -4.55
CA ALA A 153 -7.41 8.25 -4.31
C ALA A 153 -8.76 7.79 -4.87
N TYR A 154 -9.71 7.47 -3.99
CA TYR A 154 -10.98 6.88 -4.40
C TYR A 154 -12.16 7.38 -3.56
N LEU A 155 -13.34 7.20 -4.13
CA LEU A 155 -14.62 7.33 -3.44
C LEU A 155 -15.21 5.94 -3.21
N ASP A 156 -15.69 5.72 -2.00
CA ASP A 156 -16.52 4.57 -1.63
C ASP A 156 -17.97 4.99 -1.45
N TYR A 157 -18.86 4.15 -1.94
CA TYR A 157 -20.29 4.25 -1.68
C TYR A 157 -20.79 2.93 -1.11
N LYS A 158 -21.08 2.91 0.19
CA LYS A 158 -21.68 1.76 0.86
C LYS A 158 -23.17 1.63 0.50
N LEU A 159 -23.52 0.53 -0.12
CA LEU A 159 -24.93 0.17 -0.39
C LEU A 159 -25.54 -0.51 0.83
N THR A 160 -24.77 -1.35 1.51
CA THR A 160 -25.08 -1.99 2.80
C THR A 160 -23.83 -1.98 3.68
N ASP A 161 -23.89 -2.47 4.89
CA ASP A 161 -22.72 -2.59 5.78
C ASP A 161 -21.66 -3.53 5.21
N ASN A 162 -22.07 -4.53 4.43
CA ASN A 162 -21.22 -5.60 3.94
C ASN A 162 -20.92 -5.49 2.43
N PHE A 163 -21.43 -4.47 1.73
CA PHE A 163 -21.30 -4.32 0.29
C PHE A 163 -21.26 -2.86 -0.13
N GLY A 164 -20.28 -2.50 -0.96
CA GLY A 164 -20.11 -1.16 -1.49
C GLY A 164 -19.52 -1.14 -2.90
N LEU A 165 -19.57 0.05 -3.48
CA LEU A 165 -18.94 0.42 -4.74
C LEU A 165 -17.75 1.31 -4.47
N ARG A 166 -16.63 1.08 -5.18
CA ARG A 166 -15.41 1.88 -5.11
C ARG A 166 -15.02 2.33 -6.51
N ALA A 167 -14.61 3.59 -6.65
CA ALA A 167 -14.14 4.13 -7.92
C ALA A 167 -13.04 5.19 -7.70
N GLY A 168 -12.04 5.22 -8.57
CA GLY A 168 -10.93 6.16 -8.53
C GLY A 168 -9.59 5.52 -8.90
N LEU A 169 -8.52 6.00 -8.29
CA LEU A 169 -7.20 5.37 -8.32
C LEU A 169 -7.15 4.34 -7.19
N LEU A 170 -7.10 3.06 -7.55
CA LEU A 170 -7.28 1.93 -6.64
C LEU A 170 -5.98 1.16 -6.46
N LEU A 171 -5.69 0.70 -5.24
CA LEU A 171 -4.72 -0.38 -5.06
C LEU A 171 -5.30 -1.66 -5.67
N VAL A 172 -4.52 -2.30 -6.53
CA VAL A 172 -4.91 -3.57 -7.16
C VAL A 172 -4.80 -4.68 -6.12
N PRO A 173 -5.90 -5.40 -5.77
CA PRO A 173 -5.94 -6.28 -4.60
C PRO A 173 -5.29 -7.65 -4.92
N VAL A 174 -4.02 -7.66 -5.30
CA VAL A 174 -3.24 -8.87 -5.57
C VAL A 174 -2.06 -8.96 -4.61
N GLY A 175 -1.91 -10.10 -3.93
CA GLY A 175 -0.87 -10.30 -2.92
C GLY A 175 -1.20 -9.68 -1.56
N ILE A 176 -0.33 -9.89 -0.59
CA ILE A 176 -0.52 -9.40 0.78
C ILE A 176 -0.03 -7.97 0.92
N THR A 177 1.17 -7.66 0.38
CA THR A 177 1.86 -6.40 0.66
C THR A 177 1.41 -5.24 -0.22
N ASN A 178 0.56 -5.46 -1.23
CA ASN A 178 0.11 -4.35 -2.07
C ASN A 178 -0.91 -3.45 -1.35
N GLU A 179 -1.85 -4.03 -0.61
CA GLU A 179 -2.84 -3.27 0.17
C GLU A 179 -2.37 -2.97 1.60
N VAL A 180 -1.47 -3.81 2.15
CA VAL A 180 -1.01 -3.73 3.55
C VAL A 180 0.52 -3.62 3.58
N HIS A 181 1.04 -2.40 3.49
CA HIS A 181 2.48 -2.15 3.37
C HIS A 181 3.06 -1.15 4.39
N GLU A 182 2.33 -0.85 5.45
CA GLU A 182 2.80 -0.02 6.57
C GLU A 182 3.90 -0.75 7.35
N PRO A 183 5.06 -0.12 7.65
CA PRO A 183 6.24 -0.82 8.20
C PRO A 183 5.99 -1.61 9.48
N PRO A 184 5.19 -1.16 10.48
CA PRO A 184 4.97 -1.94 11.70
C PRO A 184 4.11 -3.20 11.51
N VAL A 185 3.39 -3.37 10.39
CA VAL A 185 2.44 -4.48 10.22
C VAL A 185 3.01 -5.70 9.49
N TRP A 186 4.28 -5.65 9.05
CA TRP A 186 4.96 -6.77 8.41
C TRP A 186 6.41 -6.92 8.89
N LEU A 187 6.96 -8.13 8.79
CA LEU A 187 8.35 -8.44 9.13
C LEU A 187 9.28 -8.18 7.93
N GLY A 188 10.57 -8.03 8.22
CA GLY A 188 11.61 -7.78 7.23
C GLY A 188 11.78 -6.31 6.89
N THR A 189 12.93 -5.97 6.33
CA THR A 189 13.27 -4.61 5.90
C THR A 189 12.84 -4.34 4.45
N THR A 190 12.68 -5.40 3.64
CA THR A 190 12.27 -5.32 2.24
C THR A 190 11.12 -6.28 1.95
N ARG A 191 10.28 -5.90 1.00
CA ARG A 191 9.18 -6.75 0.51
C ARG A 191 9.74 -8.01 -0.17
N PRO A 192 9.04 -9.16 -0.12
CA PRO A 192 9.44 -10.36 -0.85
C PRO A 192 9.56 -10.10 -2.36
N LEU A 193 10.52 -10.74 -3.02
CA LEU A 193 10.74 -10.58 -4.46
C LEU A 193 9.53 -11.03 -5.28
N THR A 194 8.82 -12.07 -4.85
CA THR A 194 7.58 -12.55 -5.48
C THR A 194 6.55 -11.43 -5.57
N GLU A 195 6.37 -10.66 -4.47
CA GLU A 195 5.48 -9.50 -4.41
C GLU A 195 6.09 -8.21 -4.98
N ASN A 196 7.19 -8.29 -5.66
CA ASN A 196 7.80 -7.16 -6.36
C ASN A 196 7.91 -7.41 -7.87
N LYS A 197 8.26 -8.64 -8.27
CA LYS A 197 8.60 -8.97 -9.65
C LYS A 197 7.43 -9.60 -10.41
N ILE A 198 6.66 -10.46 -9.74
CA ILE A 198 5.50 -11.15 -10.32
C ILE A 198 4.24 -10.34 -10.00
N ILE A 199 3.98 -10.07 -8.72
CA ILE A 199 2.98 -9.11 -8.28
C ILE A 199 3.66 -7.74 -8.23
N PRO A 200 3.33 -6.81 -9.11
CA PRO A 200 4.08 -5.57 -9.23
C PRO A 200 3.73 -4.52 -8.16
N THR A 201 3.86 -4.85 -6.86
CA THR A 201 3.62 -3.91 -5.75
C THR A 201 4.47 -2.64 -5.91
N THR A 202 4.15 -1.58 -5.46
CA THR A 202 3.07 -0.67 -5.22
C THR A 202 2.18 -0.49 -6.47
N TRP A 203 1.22 -1.34 -6.63
CA TRP A 203 0.42 -1.44 -7.85
C TRP A 203 -0.92 -0.73 -7.64
N ARG A 204 -1.11 0.33 -8.37
CA ARG A 204 -2.33 1.12 -8.42
C ARG A 204 -2.72 1.42 -9.85
N GLU A 205 -4.01 1.33 -10.13
CA GLU A 205 -4.58 1.65 -11.43
C GLU A 205 -5.94 2.32 -11.28
N SER A 206 -6.32 3.16 -12.24
CA SER A 206 -7.63 3.80 -12.25
C SER A 206 -8.71 2.79 -12.62
N GLY A 207 -9.82 2.82 -11.91
CA GLY A 207 -10.90 1.87 -12.16
C GLY A 207 -12.06 2.00 -11.20
N PHE A 208 -12.91 0.98 -11.21
CA PHE A 208 -14.07 0.88 -10.33
C PHE A 208 -14.45 -0.58 -10.08
N GLY A 209 -15.28 -0.80 -9.08
CA GLY A 209 -15.80 -2.13 -8.79
C GLY A 209 -16.51 -2.22 -7.45
N ILE A 210 -16.54 -3.41 -6.92
CA ILE A 210 -17.23 -3.77 -5.69
C ILE A 210 -16.24 -4.15 -4.60
N PHE A 211 -16.62 -3.89 -3.37
CA PHE A 211 -15.90 -4.33 -2.18
C PHE A 211 -16.86 -4.67 -1.06
N GLY A 212 -16.43 -5.47 -0.11
CA GLY A 212 -17.20 -5.76 1.07
C GLY A 212 -16.50 -6.64 2.08
N GLU A 213 -17.10 -6.69 3.26
CA GLU A 213 -16.69 -7.55 4.36
C GLU A 213 -17.92 -8.13 5.06
N THR A 214 -17.80 -9.40 5.44
CA THR A 214 -18.72 -10.10 6.33
C THR A 214 -17.96 -10.53 7.58
N GLU A 215 -18.60 -11.18 8.53
CA GLU A 215 -17.91 -11.74 9.70
C GLU A 215 -16.78 -12.72 9.35
N ALA A 216 -16.89 -13.41 8.21
CA ALA A 216 -15.95 -14.46 7.82
C ALA A 216 -15.13 -14.15 6.57
N PHE A 217 -15.57 -13.23 5.72
CA PHE A 217 -14.95 -13.00 4.42
C PHE A 217 -14.77 -11.51 4.12
N SER A 218 -13.66 -11.19 3.47
CA SER A 218 -13.39 -9.89 2.84
C SER A 218 -13.21 -10.12 1.34
N TYR A 219 -13.84 -9.29 0.49
CA TYR A 219 -13.78 -9.48 -0.95
C TYR A 219 -13.71 -8.16 -1.71
N ARG A 220 -13.05 -8.18 -2.86
CA ARG A 220 -12.90 -7.07 -3.80
C ARG A 220 -12.92 -7.61 -5.22
N ALA A 221 -13.63 -6.92 -6.11
CA ALA A 221 -13.60 -7.21 -7.54
C ALA A 221 -13.67 -5.90 -8.32
N TYR A 222 -12.63 -5.62 -9.12
CA TYR A 222 -12.49 -4.37 -9.84
C TYR A 222 -12.26 -4.58 -11.33
N LEU A 223 -12.70 -3.61 -12.12
CA LEU A 223 -12.28 -3.38 -13.49
C LEU A 223 -11.36 -2.15 -13.48
N VAL A 224 -10.12 -2.34 -13.89
CA VAL A 224 -9.08 -1.30 -13.86
C VAL A 224 -8.46 -1.13 -15.25
N ASN A 225 -7.85 0.01 -15.54
CA ASN A 225 -7.02 0.10 -16.73
C ASN A 225 -5.90 -0.95 -16.69
N SER A 226 -5.63 -1.57 -17.83
CA SER A 226 -4.61 -2.63 -17.94
C SER A 226 -3.21 -2.11 -17.67
N LEU A 227 -2.29 -2.99 -17.27
CA LEU A 227 -0.85 -2.71 -17.33
C LEU A 227 -0.46 -2.37 -18.79
N ASP A 228 0.55 -1.55 -19.01
CA ASP A 228 1.16 -1.38 -20.33
C ASP A 228 2.34 -2.35 -20.47
N GLY A 229 2.10 -3.49 -21.15
CA GLY A 229 3.13 -4.52 -21.33
C GLY A 229 4.27 -4.07 -22.24
N VAL A 230 3.97 -3.24 -23.23
CA VAL A 230 4.94 -2.72 -24.21
C VAL A 230 5.73 -1.56 -23.62
N GLY A 231 5.06 -0.63 -22.98
CA GLY A 231 5.64 0.62 -22.46
C GLY A 231 5.73 1.72 -23.51
N GLY A 232 6.29 2.86 -23.09
CA GLY A 232 6.46 4.03 -23.97
C GLY A 232 5.17 4.81 -24.24
N GLY A 233 4.07 4.49 -23.53
CA GLY A 233 2.84 5.26 -23.58
C GLY A 233 2.90 6.54 -22.74
N SER A 234 1.78 7.29 -22.73
CA SER A 234 1.65 8.59 -22.02
C SER A 234 1.82 8.49 -20.50
N SER A 235 1.64 7.30 -19.92
CA SER A 235 1.83 7.03 -18.49
C SER A 235 3.30 7.02 -18.06
N GLY A 236 4.24 6.86 -19.00
CA GLY A 236 5.65 6.65 -18.70
C GLY A 236 5.99 5.24 -18.18
N ALA A 237 5.07 4.27 -18.32
CA ALA A 237 5.36 2.87 -18.04
C ALA A 237 6.50 2.38 -18.94
N SER A 238 7.44 1.60 -18.38
CA SER A 238 8.56 1.02 -19.14
C SER A 238 8.23 -0.32 -19.79
N GLY A 239 7.05 -0.85 -19.52
CA GLY A 239 6.60 -2.15 -19.99
C GLY A 239 7.21 -3.33 -19.22
N PHE A 240 6.82 -4.54 -19.62
CA PHE A 240 7.35 -5.76 -19.05
C PHE A 240 8.82 -5.97 -19.48
N SER A 241 9.54 -6.74 -18.69
CA SER A 241 10.96 -7.04 -18.95
C SER A 241 11.33 -8.44 -18.46
N SER A 242 12.54 -8.87 -18.72
CA SER A 242 13.08 -10.11 -18.13
C SER A 242 13.06 -10.11 -16.59
N SER A 243 12.89 -8.94 -15.95
CA SER A 243 12.79 -8.82 -14.49
C SER A 243 11.37 -8.87 -13.95
N GLY A 244 10.37 -9.15 -14.82
CA GLY A 244 8.96 -9.31 -14.44
C GLY A 244 8.04 -8.19 -14.93
N LEU A 245 6.87 -8.10 -14.29
CA LEU A 245 5.73 -7.30 -14.78
C LEU A 245 5.71 -5.86 -14.26
N ARG A 246 6.55 -5.53 -13.28
CA ARG A 246 6.49 -4.27 -12.52
C ARG A 246 6.58 -3.01 -13.39
N GLY A 247 7.33 -3.06 -14.49
CA GLY A 247 7.48 -1.94 -15.41
C GLY A 247 6.21 -1.57 -16.17
N GLY A 248 5.21 -2.45 -16.20
CA GLY A 248 3.94 -2.22 -16.87
C GLY A 248 2.93 -1.37 -16.09
N ARG A 249 3.19 -1.04 -14.80
CA ARG A 249 2.29 -0.23 -13.98
C ARG A 249 2.14 1.17 -14.57
N GLN A 250 0.89 1.61 -14.76
CA GLN A 250 0.58 2.94 -15.28
C GLN A 250 0.31 3.97 -14.17
N LYS A 251 0.03 3.52 -12.94
CA LYS A 251 -0.07 4.33 -11.72
C LYS A 251 -1.09 5.48 -11.80
N GLY A 252 -2.12 5.35 -12.64
CA GLY A 252 -3.10 6.40 -12.88
C GLY A 252 -2.56 7.66 -13.57
N SER A 253 -1.30 7.65 -14.06
CA SER A 253 -0.66 8.81 -14.69
C SER A 253 -0.91 8.83 -16.20
N LYS A 254 -1.97 9.53 -16.66
CA LYS A 254 -2.36 9.54 -18.09
C LYS A 254 -2.36 8.13 -18.70
N ALA A 255 -2.87 7.16 -17.94
CA ALA A 255 -2.86 5.76 -18.31
C ALA A 255 -3.51 5.55 -19.67
N VAL A 256 -2.86 4.76 -20.52
CA VAL A 256 -3.46 4.28 -21.75
C VAL A 256 -4.57 3.30 -21.37
N ALA A 257 -5.80 3.56 -21.80
CA ALA A 257 -6.99 2.80 -21.40
C ALA A 257 -7.72 2.19 -22.60
N GLU A 258 -6.96 1.76 -23.61
CA GLU A 258 -7.51 1.02 -24.76
C GLU A 258 -7.97 -0.40 -24.35
N ASN A 259 -7.38 -0.92 -23.25
CA ASN A 259 -7.75 -2.19 -22.66
C ASN A 259 -7.99 -2.03 -21.15
N PHE A 260 -8.89 -2.86 -20.63
CA PHE A 260 -9.18 -2.99 -19.22
C PHE A 260 -8.87 -4.40 -18.73
N SER A 261 -8.54 -4.52 -17.45
CA SER A 261 -8.30 -5.79 -16.78
C SER A 261 -9.25 -5.99 -15.63
N ALA A 262 -9.69 -7.23 -15.46
CA ALA A 262 -10.47 -7.65 -14.30
C ALA A 262 -9.53 -8.17 -13.21
N VAL A 263 -9.82 -7.80 -11.97
CA VAL A 263 -9.13 -8.30 -10.79
C VAL A 263 -10.14 -8.69 -9.72
N GLY A 264 -9.88 -9.79 -9.03
CA GLY A 264 -10.70 -10.26 -7.93
C GLY A 264 -9.86 -10.81 -6.80
N ARG A 265 -10.31 -10.63 -5.57
CA ARG A 265 -9.72 -11.18 -4.34
C ARG A 265 -10.79 -11.59 -3.37
N ILE A 266 -10.57 -12.70 -2.68
CA ILE A 266 -11.36 -13.15 -1.55
C ILE A 266 -10.44 -13.67 -0.44
N ASP A 267 -10.71 -13.24 0.79
CA ASP A 267 -10.00 -13.65 2.00
C ASP A 267 -11.00 -14.22 3.00
N TYR A 268 -10.72 -15.39 3.54
CA TYR A 268 -11.34 -15.88 4.77
C TYR A 268 -10.63 -15.26 5.97
N THR A 269 -11.40 -14.65 6.85
CA THR A 269 -10.93 -13.92 8.03
C THR A 269 -11.78 -14.17 9.27
N GLY A 270 -12.66 -15.19 9.22
CA GLY A 270 -13.60 -15.51 10.30
C GLY A 270 -12.96 -16.10 11.56
N THR A 271 -11.68 -16.46 11.51
CA THR A 271 -10.93 -16.91 12.68
C THR A 271 -9.93 -15.82 13.10
N PRO A 272 -9.96 -15.32 14.33
CA PRO A 272 -9.03 -14.29 14.80
C PRO A 272 -7.56 -14.68 14.56
N GLY A 273 -6.80 -13.78 13.97
CA GLY A 273 -5.39 -13.98 13.62
C GLY A 273 -5.15 -14.82 12.36
N LEU A 274 -6.17 -15.41 11.74
CA LEU A 274 -6.05 -16.21 10.52
C LEU A 274 -6.59 -15.46 9.30
N MET A 275 -5.82 -15.44 8.23
CA MET A 275 -6.25 -15.03 6.90
C MET A 275 -5.80 -16.07 5.88
N ILE A 276 -6.73 -16.57 5.07
CA ILE A 276 -6.45 -17.44 3.94
C ILE A 276 -7.17 -16.83 2.74
N GLY A 277 -6.44 -16.57 1.67
CA GLY A 277 -7.03 -15.91 0.53
C GLY A 277 -6.39 -16.26 -0.79
N THR A 278 -7.04 -15.77 -1.84
CA THR A 278 -6.58 -15.88 -3.22
C THR A 278 -6.99 -14.65 -4.00
N SER A 279 -6.20 -14.32 -5.01
CA SER A 279 -6.51 -13.25 -5.96
C SER A 279 -6.20 -13.68 -7.39
N PHE A 280 -6.88 -13.01 -8.30
CA PHE A 280 -6.74 -13.26 -9.75
C PHE A 280 -6.80 -11.94 -10.50
N TYR A 281 -5.91 -11.77 -11.48
CA TYR A 281 -5.88 -10.64 -12.41
C TYR A 281 -5.80 -11.16 -13.83
N THR A 282 -6.59 -10.60 -14.74
CA THR A 282 -6.60 -10.96 -16.17
C THR A 282 -6.92 -9.77 -17.06
N GLY A 283 -6.26 -9.68 -18.20
CA GLY A 283 -6.53 -8.66 -19.20
C GLY A 283 -5.54 -8.68 -20.37
N ASP A 284 -5.77 -7.78 -21.34
CA ASP A 284 -4.87 -7.51 -22.44
C ASP A 284 -4.02 -6.28 -22.14
N GLN A 285 -2.71 -6.40 -22.32
CA GLN A 285 -1.70 -5.39 -22.00
C GLN A 285 -1.07 -4.77 -23.27
N GLY A 286 -1.63 -5.09 -24.45
CA GLY A 286 -1.12 -4.66 -25.75
C GLY A 286 -1.56 -3.25 -26.17
N HIS A 287 -2.68 -2.78 -25.63
CA HIS A 287 -3.25 -1.44 -25.88
C HIS A 287 -3.29 -1.06 -27.37
N ASN A 288 -3.80 -2.01 -28.20
CA ASN A 288 -3.88 -1.81 -29.64
C ASN A 288 -2.54 -1.52 -30.35
N ARG A 289 -1.40 -1.86 -29.75
CA ARG A 289 -0.10 -1.77 -30.44
C ARG A 289 -0.07 -2.66 -31.66
N GLU A 290 0.62 -2.21 -32.69
CA GLU A 290 0.72 -2.92 -33.96
C GLU A 290 2.12 -3.47 -34.18
N LEU A 291 2.17 -4.70 -34.65
CA LEU A 291 3.38 -5.37 -35.13
C LEU A 291 3.13 -5.84 -36.57
N ASN A 292 3.96 -5.37 -37.49
CA ASN A 292 3.84 -5.74 -38.93
C ASN A 292 2.43 -5.47 -39.49
N GLY A 293 1.77 -4.37 -39.09
CA GLY A 293 0.44 -3.96 -39.57
C GLY A 293 -0.74 -4.72 -38.94
N ARG A 294 -0.51 -5.59 -37.92
CA ARG A 294 -1.58 -6.23 -37.15
C ARG A 294 -1.55 -5.79 -35.67
N LYS A 295 -2.73 -5.59 -35.10
CA LYS A 295 -2.85 -5.36 -33.67
C LYS A 295 -2.44 -6.60 -32.89
N VAL A 296 -1.68 -6.41 -31.82
CA VAL A 296 -1.18 -7.48 -30.96
C VAL A 296 -1.92 -7.45 -29.63
N SER A 297 -2.44 -8.61 -29.22
CA SER A 297 -3.01 -8.82 -27.90
C SER A 297 -1.97 -9.49 -27.01
N ILE A 298 -1.65 -8.88 -25.85
CA ILE A 298 -0.71 -9.39 -24.87
C ILE A 298 -1.49 -9.79 -23.62
N GLY A 299 -2.08 -10.99 -23.66
CA GLY A 299 -2.86 -11.48 -22.53
C GLY A 299 -1.98 -11.72 -21.31
N THR A 300 -2.36 -11.18 -20.15
CA THR A 300 -1.64 -11.42 -18.90
C THR A 300 -2.62 -11.94 -17.85
N ASN A 301 -2.27 -13.08 -17.25
CA ASN A 301 -2.98 -13.63 -16.11
C ASN A 301 -2.03 -13.74 -14.92
N ILE A 302 -2.49 -13.34 -13.74
CA ILE A 302 -1.77 -13.55 -12.49
C ILE A 302 -2.74 -14.26 -11.55
N TRP A 303 -2.32 -15.37 -10.98
CA TRP A 303 -3.01 -16.05 -9.90
C TRP A 303 -2.10 -16.07 -8.68
N GLU A 304 -2.70 -15.84 -7.52
CA GLU A 304 -2.00 -15.80 -6.25
C GLU A 304 -2.83 -16.47 -5.18
N ALA A 305 -2.17 -17.16 -4.24
CA ALA A 305 -2.77 -17.69 -3.02
C ALA A 305 -1.88 -17.38 -1.82
N HIS A 306 -2.50 -17.01 -0.71
CA HIS A 306 -1.78 -16.61 0.49
C HIS A 306 -2.40 -17.14 1.78
N PHE A 307 -1.54 -17.19 2.79
CA PHE A 307 -1.85 -17.58 4.15
C PHE A 307 -1.13 -16.62 5.11
N LYS A 308 -1.84 -16.14 6.14
CA LYS A 308 -1.27 -15.37 7.25
C LYS A 308 -1.89 -15.83 8.55
N TYR A 309 -1.04 -16.08 9.57
CA TYR A 309 -1.47 -16.45 10.90
C TYR A 309 -0.70 -15.65 11.94
N GLN A 310 -1.41 -14.86 12.72
CA GLN A 310 -0.86 -14.02 13.78
C GLN A 310 -1.61 -14.30 15.09
N ALA A 311 -1.09 -15.18 15.90
CA ALA A 311 -1.66 -15.51 17.20
C ALA A 311 -0.61 -16.12 18.13
N ARG A 312 -0.79 -15.91 19.44
CA ARG A 312 0.04 -16.51 20.50
C ARG A 312 1.54 -16.27 20.32
N GLY A 313 1.91 -15.06 19.88
CA GLY A 313 3.29 -14.69 19.60
C GLY A 313 3.80 -15.10 18.22
N PHE A 314 3.14 -16.01 17.51
CA PHE A 314 3.53 -16.40 16.16
C PHE A 314 3.05 -15.37 15.12
N ASP A 315 3.93 -15.08 14.16
CA ASP A 315 3.63 -14.37 12.91
C ASP A 315 4.11 -15.26 11.75
N PHE A 316 3.17 -15.94 11.11
CA PHE A 316 3.43 -16.79 9.95
C PHE A 316 2.77 -16.20 8.72
N GLN A 317 3.51 -16.16 7.60
CA GLN A 317 3.02 -15.67 6.32
C GLN A 317 3.60 -16.51 5.20
N ALA A 318 2.76 -16.91 4.25
CA ALA A 318 3.19 -17.58 3.02
C ALA A 318 2.35 -17.08 1.84
N LEU A 319 2.97 -17.04 0.67
CA LEU A 319 2.31 -16.67 -0.58
C LEU A 319 2.95 -17.40 -1.75
N THR A 320 2.13 -17.81 -2.72
CA THR A 320 2.57 -18.28 -4.04
C THR A 320 1.91 -17.44 -5.12
N ALA A 321 2.66 -17.13 -6.19
CA ALA A 321 2.16 -16.40 -7.33
C ALA A 321 2.64 -17.03 -8.63
N LEU A 322 1.73 -17.18 -9.57
CA LEU A 322 1.96 -17.65 -10.93
C LEU A 322 1.47 -16.59 -11.89
N ALA A 323 2.26 -16.28 -12.92
CA ALA A 323 1.83 -15.39 -13.98
C ALA A 323 2.12 -15.99 -15.35
N SER A 324 1.24 -15.68 -16.32
CA SER A 324 1.44 -16.02 -17.73
C SER A 324 1.26 -14.79 -18.61
N VAL A 325 2.10 -14.68 -19.64
CA VAL A 325 2.03 -13.64 -20.66
C VAL A 325 1.87 -14.34 -22.00
N THR A 326 0.65 -14.31 -22.57
CA THR A 326 0.38 -14.87 -23.89
C THR A 326 0.90 -13.94 -24.98
N ASN A 327 1.35 -14.48 -26.10
CA ASN A 327 2.02 -13.77 -27.20
C ASN A 327 3.24 -12.96 -26.68
N ALA A 328 3.99 -13.54 -25.76
CA ALA A 328 5.21 -12.95 -25.26
C ALA A 328 6.30 -12.81 -26.32
N ASP A 329 6.27 -13.61 -27.39
CA ASP A 329 7.08 -13.46 -28.60
C ASP A 329 6.79 -12.16 -29.34
N ASP A 330 5.52 -11.87 -29.64
CA ASP A 330 5.08 -10.60 -30.23
C ASP A 330 5.49 -9.40 -29.35
N LEU A 331 5.32 -9.53 -28.02
CA LEU A 331 5.74 -8.50 -27.06
C LEU A 331 7.25 -8.26 -27.12
N ASN A 332 8.05 -9.32 -27.15
CA ASN A 332 9.49 -9.23 -27.23
C ASN A 332 9.94 -8.58 -28.56
N GLU A 333 9.30 -8.93 -29.68
CA GLU A 333 9.56 -8.32 -30.98
C GLU A 333 9.19 -6.83 -30.96
N LEU A 334 8.01 -6.43 -30.47
CA LEU A 334 7.59 -5.03 -30.30
C LEU A 334 8.58 -4.20 -29.48
N LYS A 335 9.20 -4.82 -28.48
CA LYS A 335 10.18 -4.15 -27.60
C LYS A 335 11.62 -4.26 -28.12
N GLY A 336 11.87 -4.99 -29.21
CA GLY A 336 13.22 -5.26 -29.72
C GLY A 336 14.07 -6.07 -28.74
N LEU A 337 13.45 -6.94 -27.94
CA LEU A 337 14.15 -7.79 -26.98
C LEU A 337 14.62 -9.08 -27.65
N SER A 338 15.75 -9.62 -27.21
CA SER A 338 16.34 -10.84 -27.77
C SER A 338 17.05 -11.68 -26.73
N GLY A 339 17.25 -12.96 -27.02
CA GLY A 339 17.99 -13.89 -26.17
C GLY A 339 17.43 -13.91 -24.73
N SER A 340 18.31 -13.81 -23.75
CA SER A 340 17.95 -13.83 -22.33
C SER A 340 17.45 -12.52 -21.76
N GLY A 341 17.39 -11.46 -22.58
CA GLY A 341 16.74 -10.19 -22.24
C GLY A 341 15.22 -10.20 -22.39
N SER A 342 14.64 -11.27 -22.92
CA SER A 342 13.22 -11.42 -23.23
C SER A 342 12.32 -11.40 -22.00
N VAL A 343 11.07 -10.98 -22.18
CA VAL A 343 9.98 -11.20 -21.23
C VAL A 343 9.67 -12.69 -21.18
N GLY A 344 9.49 -13.24 -19.98
CA GLY A 344 9.07 -14.62 -19.81
C GLY A 344 7.61 -14.84 -20.22
N GLU A 345 7.32 -16.01 -20.76
CA GLU A 345 5.96 -16.48 -21.04
C GLU A 345 5.27 -16.95 -19.74
N LYS A 346 6.02 -17.58 -18.83
CA LYS A 346 5.57 -17.94 -17.49
C LYS A 346 6.54 -17.42 -16.42
N LEU A 347 5.96 -16.94 -15.36
CA LEU A 347 6.65 -16.47 -14.16
C LEU A 347 6.08 -17.21 -12.96
N SER A 348 6.94 -17.58 -12.00
CA SER A 348 6.52 -18.25 -10.78
C SER A 348 7.35 -17.80 -9.58
N GLY A 349 6.75 -17.79 -8.41
CA GLY A 349 7.44 -17.49 -7.18
C GLY A 349 6.60 -17.81 -5.96
N TRP A 350 7.27 -18.03 -4.84
CA TRP A 350 6.62 -18.19 -3.55
C TRP A 350 7.57 -17.77 -2.43
N TYR A 351 7.01 -17.49 -1.28
CA TYR A 351 7.78 -17.32 -0.05
C TYR A 351 7.01 -17.86 1.14
N ALA A 352 7.76 -18.20 2.19
CA ALA A 352 7.24 -18.46 3.51
C ALA A 352 8.11 -17.75 4.55
N GLN A 353 7.45 -17.18 5.56
CA GLN A 353 8.07 -16.40 6.62
C GLN A 353 7.45 -16.82 7.95
N VAL A 354 8.29 -16.92 8.97
CA VAL A 354 7.87 -17.16 10.35
C VAL A 354 8.63 -16.25 11.29
N GLY A 355 7.93 -15.63 12.21
CA GLY A 355 8.46 -14.88 13.33
C GLY A 355 7.81 -15.33 14.64
N TYR A 356 8.48 -15.08 15.75
CA TYR A 356 7.92 -15.33 17.06
C TYR A 356 8.27 -14.21 18.02
N ASP A 357 7.28 -13.64 18.67
CA ASP A 357 7.48 -12.60 19.67
C ASP A 357 8.01 -13.20 20.98
N LEU A 358 9.28 -12.96 21.26
CA LEU A 358 9.94 -13.44 22.49
C LEU A 358 9.37 -12.81 23.77
N LEU A 359 8.65 -11.70 23.63
CA LEU A 359 8.03 -10.98 24.76
C LEU A 359 6.53 -11.30 24.91
N TRP A 360 5.96 -12.17 24.08
CA TRP A 360 4.55 -12.52 24.04
C TRP A 360 3.95 -12.85 25.41
N SER A 361 4.68 -13.61 26.24
CA SER A 361 4.22 -14.02 27.57
C SER A 361 4.53 -13.02 28.69
N SER A 362 5.20 -11.91 28.36
CA SER A 362 5.53 -10.86 29.32
C SER A 362 4.39 -9.86 29.48
N ALA A 363 4.41 -9.08 30.56
CA ALA A 363 3.49 -7.95 30.74
C ALA A 363 3.89 -6.69 29.92
N SER A 364 4.87 -6.81 29.02
CA SER A 364 5.38 -5.72 28.22
C SER A 364 4.47 -5.46 27.02
N GLU A 365 4.26 -4.22 26.66
CA GLU A 365 3.67 -3.83 25.38
C GLU A 365 4.67 -3.93 24.20
N GLN A 366 5.96 -4.12 24.52
CA GLN A 366 7.00 -4.27 23.51
C GLN A 366 6.91 -5.65 22.85
N GLN A 367 7.31 -5.71 21.60
CA GLN A 367 7.47 -6.95 20.85
C GLN A 367 8.90 -7.10 20.36
N LEU A 368 9.45 -8.30 20.44
CA LEU A 368 10.75 -8.66 19.90
C LEU A 368 10.60 -9.91 19.05
N LEU A 369 10.58 -9.73 17.72
CA LEU A 369 10.25 -10.78 16.75
C LEU A 369 11.49 -11.15 15.91
N PRO A 370 12.36 -12.09 16.35
CA PRO A 370 13.23 -12.78 15.41
C PRO A 370 12.38 -13.47 14.35
N TYR A 371 12.88 -13.48 13.10
CA TYR A 371 12.17 -14.09 12.00
C TYR A 371 13.11 -14.75 10.99
N PHE A 372 12.55 -15.68 10.25
CA PHE A 372 13.15 -16.35 9.10
C PHE A 372 12.21 -16.25 7.91
N ARG A 373 12.75 -15.94 6.71
CA ARG A 373 12.03 -15.99 5.44
C ARG A 373 12.86 -16.73 4.41
N TYR A 374 12.20 -17.60 3.67
CA TYR A 374 12.75 -18.18 2.45
C TYR A 374 11.83 -17.88 1.29
N GLU A 375 12.39 -17.49 0.16
CA GLU A 375 11.66 -17.20 -1.06
C GLU A 375 12.42 -17.67 -2.30
N THR A 376 11.64 -18.02 -3.33
CA THR A 376 12.14 -18.31 -4.67
C THR A 376 11.29 -17.58 -5.69
N VAL A 377 11.90 -17.04 -6.72
CA VAL A 377 11.24 -16.33 -7.81
C VAL A 377 11.96 -16.57 -9.11
N ASN A 378 11.21 -16.98 -10.13
CA ASN A 378 11.69 -17.10 -11.48
C ASN A 378 10.81 -16.29 -12.43
N THR A 379 11.34 -15.22 -13.02
CA THR A 379 10.62 -14.34 -13.94
C THR A 379 10.73 -14.77 -15.40
N GLN A 380 11.44 -15.86 -15.66
CA GLN A 380 11.59 -16.52 -16.97
C GLN A 380 11.49 -18.06 -16.78
N ALA A 381 10.48 -18.53 -16.02
CA ALA A 381 10.24 -19.96 -15.80
C ALA A 381 10.00 -20.71 -17.13
N GLU A 382 9.31 -20.06 -18.07
CA GLU A 382 9.25 -20.42 -19.48
C GLU A 382 9.45 -19.16 -20.32
N VAL A 383 10.08 -19.30 -21.47
CA VAL A 383 10.28 -18.23 -22.45
C VAL A 383 9.76 -18.66 -23.81
N PRO A 384 9.32 -17.75 -24.69
CA PRO A 384 8.84 -18.12 -26.02
C PRO A 384 9.91 -18.82 -26.86
N SER A 385 9.47 -19.59 -27.87
CA SER A 385 10.37 -20.26 -28.80
C SER A 385 11.30 -19.25 -29.49
N GLY A 386 12.58 -19.59 -29.62
CA GLY A 386 13.61 -18.70 -30.17
C GLY A 386 14.26 -17.74 -29.19
N TYR A 387 13.80 -17.70 -27.95
CA TYR A 387 14.40 -16.93 -26.84
C TYR A 387 15.08 -17.86 -25.83
N SER A 388 15.86 -17.29 -24.93
CA SER A 388 16.54 -18.03 -23.86
C SER A 388 16.27 -17.38 -22.50
N SER A 389 16.26 -18.17 -21.44
CA SER A 389 16.19 -17.67 -20.07
C SER A 389 17.57 -17.26 -19.54
N SER A 390 17.60 -16.33 -18.59
CA SER A 390 18.80 -15.99 -17.82
C SER A 390 18.75 -16.64 -16.45
N GLY A 391 19.79 -17.36 -16.07
CA GLY A 391 19.90 -17.91 -14.70
C GLY A 391 19.83 -16.84 -13.59
N SER A 392 20.13 -15.57 -13.90
CA SER A 392 19.97 -14.47 -12.95
C SER A 392 18.51 -14.13 -12.61
N LYS A 393 17.55 -14.70 -13.35
CA LYS A 393 16.11 -14.53 -13.14
C LYS A 393 15.47 -15.66 -12.34
N ASP A 394 16.21 -16.73 -12.11
CA ASP A 394 15.88 -17.83 -11.22
C ASP A 394 16.63 -17.63 -9.90
N SER A 395 15.96 -17.02 -8.95
CA SER A 395 16.58 -16.46 -7.73
C SER A 395 15.94 -17.01 -6.47
N ASN A 396 16.80 -17.21 -5.45
CA ASN A 396 16.39 -17.58 -4.09
C ASN A 396 16.91 -16.53 -3.11
N VAL A 397 16.13 -16.26 -2.05
CA VAL A 397 16.56 -15.40 -0.95
C VAL A 397 16.23 -16.07 0.37
N THR A 398 17.24 -16.16 1.23
CA THR A 398 17.07 -16.51 2.63
C THR A 398 17.30 -15.26 3.47
N ALA A 399 16.32 -14.85 4.26
CA ALA A 399 16.45 -13.72 5.17
C ALA A 399 16.32 -14.20 6.62
N ILE A 400 17.24 -13.74 7.45
CA ILE A 400 17.21 -13.92 8.90
C ILE A 400 17.28 -12.52 9.51
N GLY A 401 16.33 -12.22 10.39
CA GLY A 401 16.25 -10.87 10.93
C GLY A 401 15.50 -10.79 12.24
N MET A 402 15.33 -9.57 12.69
CA MET A 402 14.61 -9.24 13.91
C MET A 402 13.88 -7.91 13.75
N ALA A 403 12.65 -7.86 14.27
CA ALA A 403 11.88 -6.63 14.42
C ALA A 403 11.65 -6.37 15.92
N TRP A 404 12.03 -5.19 16.39
CA TRP A 404 11.72 -4.72 17.72
C TRP A 404 10.69 -3.60 17.64
N LYS A 405 9.58 -3.75 18.32
CA LYS A 405 8.55 -2.72 18.45
C LYS A 405 8.53 -2.25 19.90
N PRO A 406 9.09 -1.07 20.20
CA PRO A 406 9.00 -0.47 21.56
C PRO A 406 7.55 -0.15 21.93
N ILE A 407 6.75 0.21 20.95
CA ILE A 407 5.29 0.34 20.99
C ILE A 407 4.75 -0.18 19.65
N GLY A 408 3.45 -0.49 19.58
CA GLY A 408 2.85 -1.06 18.37
C GLY A 408 3.06 -0.23 17.10
N ASN A 409 3.12 1.09 17.23
CA ASN A 409 3.20 2.06 16.13
C ASN A 409 4.62 2.33 15.62
N THR A 410 5.66 1.84 16.29
CA THR A 410 7.05 2.06 15.89
C THR A 410 7.78 0.75 15.80
N VAL A 411 8.68 0.63 14.83
CA VAL A 411 9.47 -0.59 14.62
C VAL A 411 10.90 -0.26 14.21
N LEU A 412 11.85 -0.96 14.81
CA LEU A 412 13.24 -1.05 14.34
C LEU A 412 13.45 -2.47 13.83
N LYS A 413 13.92 -2.61 12.61
CA LYS A 413 14.15 -3.88 11.94
C LYS A 413 15.59 -4.02 11.53
N MET A 414 16.12 -5.24 11.58
CA MET A 414 17.38 -5.58 10.95
C MET A 414 17.27 -6.96 10.32
N ASP A 415 17.91 -7.14 9.18
CA ASP A 415 18.03 -8.45 8.57
C ASP A 415 19.32 -8.63 7.76
N TYR A 416 19.72 -9.88 7.63
CA TYR A 416 20.73 -10.32 6.69
C TYR A 416 20.04 -11.19 5.64
N GLN A 417 20.21 -10.81 4.38
CA GLN A 417 19.63 -11.49 3.24
C GLN A 417 20.70 -12.13 2.39
N MET A 418 20.63 -13.45 2.24
CA MET A 418 21.45 -14.26 1.38
C MET A 418 20.76 -14.44 0.05
N HIS A 419 21.30 -13.84 -0.99
CA HIS A 419 20.75 -13.89 -2.34
C HIS A 419 21.56 -14.86 -3.18
N SER A 420 20.89 -15.81 -3.82
CA SER A 420 21.47 -16.73 -4.79
C SER A 420 20.66 -16.80 -6.07
N ASN A 421 21.28 -17.20 -7.17
CA ASN A 421 20.57 -17.44 -8.43
C ASN A 421 21.34 -18.44 -9.30
N ALA A 422 20.69 -18.98 -10.34
CA ALA A 422 21.28 -20.00 -11.22
C ALA A 422 22.50 -19.50 -12.03
N SER A 423 22.81 -18.19 -12.04
CA SER A 423 24.03 -17.61 -12.62
C SER A 423 25.12 -17.33 -11.59
N SER A 424 24.95 -17.74 -10.33
CA SER A 424 25.86 -17.45 -9.22
C SER A 424 26.23 -15.96 -9.10
N SER A 425 25.28 -15.07 -9.37
CA SER A 425 25.47 -13.62 -9.36
C SER A 425 24.73 -12.90 -8.22
N GLY A 426 24.21 -13.65 -7.24
CA GLY A 426 23.59 -13.14 -6.04
C GLY A 426 24.54 -12.25 -5.23
N ILE A 427 23.99 -11.25 -4.55
CA ILE A 427 24.74 -10.32 -3.70
C ILE A 427 24.03 -10.26 -2.36
N ASN A 428 24.70 -10.76 -1.32
CA ASN A 428 24.17 -10.71 0.03
C ASN A 428 24.12 -9.27 0.54
N GLN A 429 23.14 -8.99 1.41
CA GLN A 429 22.97 -7.64 1.96
C GLN A 429 22.60 -7.69 3.45
N PHE A 430 23.02 -6.66 4.17
CA PHE A 430 22.59 -6.37 5.52
C PHE A 430 21.79 -5.07 5.52
N ASN A 431 20.64 -5.08 6.18
CA ASN A 431 19.71 -3.96 6.18
C ASN A 431 19.32 -3.61 7.62
N VAL A 432 19.09 -2.31 7.85
CA VAL A 432 18.45 -1.77 9.05
C VAL A 432 17.37 -0.81 8.61
N ALA A 433 16.16 -0.96 9.14
CA ALA A 433 15.06 -0.06 8.85
C ALA A 433 14.41 0.44 10.14
N MET A 434 13.97 1.69 10.13
CA MET A 434 13.13 2.27 11.17
C MET A 434 11.83 2.71 10.52
N GLY A 435 10.70 2.32 11.11
CA GLY A 435 9.39 2.69 10.62
C GLY A 435 8.45 3.10 11.75
N TRP A 436 7.50 3.95 11.43
CA TRP A 436 6.46 4.40 12.35
C TRP A 436 5.16 4.63 11.60
N LEU A 437 4.02 4.57 12.32
CA LEU A 437 2.70 4.94 11.80
C LEU A 437 1.91 5.75 12.83
N PHE A 438 0.96 6.55 12.36
CA PHE A 438 0.11 7.42 13.20
C PHE A 438 -1.29 7.62 12.62
#